data_86ad1c593a76f70ba2bfa84d18301c17
#
_entry.id   86ad1c593a76f70ba2bfa84d18301c17
#
_cell.length_a   1.000
_cell.length_b   1.000
_cell.length_c   1.000
_cell.angle_alpha   90.00
_cell.angle_beta   90.00
_cell.angle_gamma   90.00
#
_symmetry.space_group_name_H-M   'P 1'
#
loop_
_entity.id
_entity.type
_entity.pdbx_description
1 polymer ?
#
loop_
_entity_poly.entity_id
_entity_poly.type
_entity_poly.pdbx_seq_one_letter_code
_entity_poly.pdbx_strand_id
1 'polypeptide(L)'
;MLGVASAQPIATPPGPWEAFAKAGIVPDLSSVHFIARAITPPKRPRRFDSRFFAADIAAIAHRAEGFVGPDKELVELVWLPITEARRLDMPGITAIALEELQDRMASGMSYDHPAPLYRMLHKRFVREVL
;
A
#
# COMPACT_ATOMS: atom_id res chain seq x y z
N MET A 1 5.89 -8.44 -7.00
CA MET A 1 6.41 -7.23 -7.66
C MET A 1 5.38 -6.75 -8.65
N LEU A 2 5.01 -5.47 -8.57
CA LEU A 2 4.14 -4.83 -9.55
C LEU A 2 4.92 -4.50 -10.81
N GLY A 3 4.45 -4.92 -11.97
CA GLY A 3 5.17 -4.68 -13.21
C GLY A 3 4.78 -5.60 -14.36
N VAL A 4 5.58 -5.58 -15.40
CA VAL A 4 5.39 -6.37 -16.62
C VAL A 4 6.63 -7.24 -16.84
N ALA A 5 6.41 -8.51 -17.20
CA ALA A 5 7.51 -9.41 -17.54
C ALA A 5 8.24 -8.92 -18.80
N SER A 6 9.57 -8.94 -18.78
CA SER A 6 10.42 -8.55 -19.89
C SER A 6 11.19 -9.75 -20.42
N ALA A 7 11.21 -9.91 -21.74
CA ALA A 7 12.04 -10.90 -22.42
C ALA A 7 13.50 -10.43 -22.62
N GLN A 8 13.80 -9.16 -22.34
CA GLN A 8 15.12 -8.57 -22.50
C GLN A 8 15.74 -8.22 -21.15
N PRO A 9 17.09 -8.20 -21.04
CA PRO A 9 17.76 -7.73 -19.83
C PRO A 9 17.32 -6.31 -19.47
N ILE A 10 17.02 -6.09 -18.19
CA ILE A 10 16.56 -4.80 -17.68
C ILE A 10 17.76 -4.10 -17.02
N ALA A 11 18.13 -2.94 -17.53
CA ALA A 11 19.06 -2.04 -16.86
C ALA A 11 18.32 -1.28 -15.78
N THR A 12 18.70 -1.49 -14.51
CA THR A 12 18.12 -0.80 -13.36
C THR A 12 19.19 -0.01 -12.61
N PRO A 13 18.83 1.12 -11.99
CA PRO A 13 19.69 1.75 -11.01
C PRO A 13 19.99 0.79 -9.84
N PRO A 14 21.16 0.94 -9.18
CA PRO A 14 21.48 0.14 -8.01
C PRO A 14 20.47 0.35 -6.88
N GLY A 15 20.32 -0.66 -6.01
CA GLY A 15 19.45 -0.62 -4.84
C GLY A 15 18.14 -1.40 -5.02
N PRO A 16 16.99 -0.88 -4.57
CA PRO A 16 15.73 -1.63 -4.50
C PRO A 16 15.26 -2.20 -5.84
N TRP A 17 15.66 -1.58 -6.96
CA TRP A 17 15.27 -2.00 -8.31
C TRP A 17 16.01 -3.22 -8.84
N GLU A 18 17.14 -3.59 -8.24
CA GLU A 18 17.92 -4.77 -8.65
C GLU A 18 17.10 -6.06 -8.55
N ALA A 19 16.21 -6.15 -7.55
CA ALA A 19 15.33 -7.29 -7.39
C ALA A 19 14.37 -7.46 -8.57
N PHE A 20 13.90 -6.37 -9.13
CA PHE A 20 13.05 -6.37 -10.34
C PHE A 20 13.85 -6.86 -11.56
N ALA A 21 15.06 -6.34 -11.76
CA ALA A 21 15.92 -6.78 -12.86
C ALA A 21 16.23 -8.28 -12.77
N LYS A 22 16.58 -8.78 -11.58
CA LYS A 22 16.83 -10.22 -11.34
C LYS A 22 15.61 -11.08 -11.62
N ALA A 23 14.42 -10.60 -11.37
CA ALA A 23 13.16 -11.28 -11.65
C ALA A 23 12.71 -11.13 -13.11
N GLY A 24 13.39 -10.34 -13.95
CA GLY A 24 12.96 -10.05 -15.31
C GLY A 24 11.67 -9.22 -15.39
N ILE A 25 11.43 -8.36 -14.39
CA ILE A 25 10.22 -7.54 -14.29
C ILE A 25 10.56 -6.06 -14.50
N VAL A 26 9.90 -5.41 -15.45
CA VAL A 26 9.91 -3.95 -15.57
C VAL A 26 8.89 -3.40 -14.57
N PRO A 27 9.30 -2.55 -13.63
CA PRO A 27 8.37 -1.92 -12.69
C PRO A 27 7.28 -1.15 -13.44
N ASP A 28 6.02 -1.37 -13.07
CA ASP A 28 4.88 -0.63 -13.58
C ASP A 28 3.97 -0.23 -12.40
N LEU A 29 3.81 1.06 -12.20
CA LEU A 29 2.98 1.65 -11.15
C LEU A 29 1.67 2.22 -11.69
N SER A 30 1.35 2.02 -12.97
CA SER A 30 0.14 2.54 -13.61
C SER A 30 -1.14 2.01 -12.97
N SER A 31 -1.09 0.85 -12.32
CA SER A 31 -2.21 0.24 -11.59
C SER A 31 -2.26 0.59 -10.10
N VAL A 32 -1.38 1.47 -9.62
CA VAL A 32 -1.29 1.82 -8.20
C VAL A 32 -2.14 3.05 -7.90
N HIS A 33 -3.12 2.89 -7.03
CA HIS A 33 -3.99 3.97 -6.58
C HIS A 33 -3.53 4.49 -5.23
N PHE A 34 -3.37 5.81 -5.10
CA PHE A 34 -3.08 6.46 -3.83
C PHE A 34 -4.38 6.62 -3.03
N ILE A 35 -4.52 5.88 -1.94
CA ILE A 35 -5.77 5.77 -1.18
C ILE A 35 -5.88 6.83 -0.09
N ALA A 36 -4.84 6.96 0.74
CA ALA A 36 -4.83 7.90 1.86
C ALA A 36 -3.40 8.20 2.31
N ARG A 37 -3.23 9.33 2.98
CA ARG A 37 -2.02 9.69 3.72
C ARG A 37 -2.37 9.90 5.19
N ALA A 38 -1.51 9.46 6.09
CA ALA A 38 -1.72 9.63 7.51
C ALA A 38 -0.43 10.00 8.24
N ILE A 39 -0.51 11.01 9.09
CA ILE A 39 0.61 11.48 9.90
C ILE A 39 0.35 11.13 11.36
N THR A 40 1.25 10.36 11.96
CA THR A 40 1.17 10.00 13.37
C THR A 40 1.07 11.25 14.25
N PRO A 41 0.16 11.30 15.22
CA PRO A 41 0.01 12.42 16.14
C PRO A 41 1.32 12.78 16.85
N PRO A 42 1.52 14.07 17.19
CA PRO A 42 2.65 14.48 18.00
C PRO A 42 2.62 13.79 19.38
N LYS A 43 3.77 13.72 20.04
CA LYS A 43 3.98 13.07 21.35
C LYS A 43 3.91 11.53 21.35
N ARG A 44 3.95 10.89 20.20
CA ARG A 44 4.17 9.44 20.09
C ARG A 44 5.67 9.14 20.01
N PRO A 45 6.16 8.04 20.62
CA PRO A 45 7.59 7.67 20.60
C PRO A 45 8.14 7.48 19.19
N ARG A 46 7.31 6.95 18.30
CA ARG A 46 7.61 6.82 16.87
C ARG A 46 6.53 7.52 16.07
N ARG A 47 6.96 8.26 15.06
CA ARG A 47 6.08 9.01 14.16
C ARG A 47 6.34 8.59 12.72
N PHE A 48 5.27 8.38 12.00
CA PHE A 48 5.28 7.98 10.60
C PHE A 48 4.47 8.98 9.79
N ASP A 49 4.88 9.18 8.57
CA ASP A 49 4.11 9.77 7.48
C ASP A 49 3.79 8.64 6.51
N SER A 50 2.68 7.98 6.75
CA SER A 50 2.27 6.78 6.04
C SER A 50 1.43 7.13 4.82
N ARG A 51 1.78 6.55 3.68
CA ARG A 51 1.00 6.61 2.45
C ARG A 51 0.45 5.23 2.16
N PHE A 52 -0.86 5.15 1.97
CA PHE A 52 -1.57 3.93 1.66
C PHE A 52 -1.86 3.86 0.18
N PHE A 53 -1.48 2.75 -0.43
CA PHE A 53 -1.70 2.47 -1.83
C PHE A 53 -2.48 1.17 -1.99
N ALA A 54 -3.28 1.09 -3.04
CA ALA A 54 -3.91 -0.14 -3.47
C ALA A 54 -3.53 -0.44 -4.92
N ALA A 55 -3.46 -1.72 -5.26
CA ALA A 55 -3.28 -2.18 -6.61
C ALA A 55 -4.10 -3.46 -6.82
N ASP A 56 -4.56 -3.69 -8.05
CA ASP A 56 -5.18 -4.94 -8.40
C ASP A 56 -4.15 -6.08 -8.33
N ILE A 57 -4.58 -7.25 -7.86
CA ILE A 57 -3.72 -8.43 -7.80
C ILE A 57 -3.21 -8.87 -9.18
N ALA A 58 -3.95 -8.57 -10.24
CA ALA A 58 -3.55 -8.85 -11.61
C ALA A 58 -2.30 -8.06 -12.05
N ALA A 59 -1.99 -6.95 -11.37
CA ALA A 59 -0.76 -6.17 -11.62
C ALA A 59 0.50 -6.82 -11.00
N ILE A 60 0.36 -7.91 -10.24
CA ILE A 60 1.49 -8.63 -9.64
C ILE A 60 2.07 -9.59 -10.67
N ALA A 61 3.14 -9.19 -11.34
CA ALA A 61 3.83 -10.02 -12.33
C ALA A 61 4.74 -11.09 -11.71
N HIS A 62 5.22 -10.88 -10.48
CA HIS A 62 6.11 -11.82 -9.81
C HIS A 62 5.92 -11.80 -8.30
N ARG A 63 5.90 -12.98 -7.69
CA ARG A 63 5.89 -13.17 -6.23
C ARG A 63 7.25 -13.67 -5.78
N ALA A 64 7.96 -12.84 -5.03
CA ALA A 64 9.25 -13.25 -4.45
C ALA A 64 9.00 -14.13 -3.23
N GLU A 65 9.74 -15.22 -3.12
CA GLU A 65 9.68 -16.15 -1.99
C GLU A 65 10.53 -15.67 -0.81
N GLY A 66 10.28 -16.23 0.37
CA GLY A 66 11.10 -16.02 1.57
C GLY A 66 10.88 -14.70 2.32
N PHE A 67 9.90 -13.89 1.94
CA PHE A 67 9.56 -12.63 2.64
C PHE A 67 8.53 -12.82 3.76
N VAL A 68 7.81 -13.91 3.76
CA VAL A 68 6.79 -14.25 4.77
C VAL A 68 7.19 -15.56 5.45
N GLY A 69 7.11 -15.62 6.76
CA GLY A 69 7.42 -16.81 7.52
C GLY A 69 7.65 -16.53 9.01
N PRO A 70 7.78 -17.58 9.85
CA PRO A 70 7.79 -17.45 11.31
C PRO A 70 8.93 -16.58 11.86
N ASP A 71 10.06 -16.52 11.15
CA ASP A 71 11.24 -15.74 11.55
C ASP A 71 11.39 -14.44 10.74
N LYS A 72 10.33 -13.98 10.08
CA LYS A 72 10.34 -12.78 9.24
C LYS A 72 9.52 -11.67 9.87
N GLU A 73 9.73 -10.44 9.39
CA GLU A 73 8.93 -9.29 9.77
C GLU A 73 7.44 -9.52 9.46
N LEU A 74 7.15 -10.16 8.32
CA LEU A 74 5.82 -10.61 7.93
C LEU A 74 5.70 -12.10 8.23
N VAL A 75 4.92 -12.45 9.25
CA VAL A 75 4.80 -13.82 9.74
C VAL A 75 3.85 -14.64 8.87
N GLU A 76 2.75 -14.04 8.45
CA GLU A 76 1.67 -14.70 7.73
C GLU A 76 1.07 -13.79 6.66
N LEU A 77 0.62 -14.36 5.56
CA LEU A 77 -0.15 -13.70 4.51
C LEU A 77 -1.55 -14.31 4.47
N VAL A 78 -2.55 -13.51 4.77
CA VAL A 78 -3.95 -13.93 4.79
C VAL A 78 -4.72 -13.20 3.69
N TRP A 79 -5.58 -13.92 2.97
CA TRP A 79 -6.48 -13.35 1.97
C TRP A 79 -7.89 -13.32 2.54
N LEU A 80 -8.45 -12.14 2.69
CA LEU A 80 -9.77 -11.92 3.27
C LEU A 80 -10.59 -10.95 2.41
N PRO A 81 -11.91 -11.11 2.37
CA PRO A 81 -12.79 -10.04 1.91
C PRO A 81 -12.53 -8.77 2.72
N ILE A 82 -12.57 -7.60 2.08
CA ILE A 82 -12.29 -6.32 2.75
C ILE A 82 -13.21 -6.07 3.95
N THR A 83 -14.45 -6.55 3.88
CA THR A 83 -15.42 -6.48 4.98
C THR A 83 -15.02 -7.30 6.20
N GLU A 84 -14.32 -8.41 6.00
CA GLU A 84 -13.80 -9.25 7.08
C GLU A 84 -12.45 -8.73 7.60
N ALA A 85 -11.62 -8.19 6.72
CA ALA A 85 -10.35 -7.58 7.10
C ALA A 85 -10.53 -6.49 8.17
N ARG A 86 -11.63 -5.74 8.14
CA ARG A 86 -11.96 -4.71 9.14
C ARG A 86 -12.25 -5.25 10.54
N ARG A 87 -12.47 -6.56 10.69
CA ARG A 87 -12.69 -7.22 12.00
C ARG A 87 -11.39 -7.64 12.66
N LEU A 88 -10.28 -7.58 11.94
CA LEU A 88 -8.96 -7.88 12.50
C LEU A 88 -8.54 -6.79 13.49
N ASP A 89 -7.77 -7.18 14.49
CA ASP A 89 -7.09 -6.24 15.38
C ASP A 89 -5.96 -5.54 14.59
N MET A 90 -6.20 -4.28 14.22
CA MET A 90 -5.27 -3.48 13.43
C MET A 90 -5.21 -2.04 13.94
N PRO A 91 -4.14 -1.31 13.64
CA PRO A 91 -4.07 0.13 13.95
C PRO A 91 -5.27 0.88 13.33
N GLY A 92 -5.89 1.78 14.10
CA GLY A 92 -7.09 2.51 13.67
C GLY A 92 -6.92 3.23 12.33
N ILE A 93 -5.70 3.70 12.02
CA ILE A 93 -5.43 4.34 10.74
C ILE A 93 -5.46 3.36 9.56
N THR A 94 -5.11 2.10 9.80
CA THR A 94 -5.23 1.04 8.78
C THR A 94 -6.70 0.74 8.50
N ALA A 95 -7.53 0.68 9.54
CA ALA A 95 -8.98 0.50 9.39
C ALA A 95 -9.60 1.66 8.58
N ILE A 96 -9.21 2.91 8.86
CA ILE A 96 -9.64 4.09 8.09
C ILE A 96 -9.19 3.97 6.61
N ALA A 97 -7.95 3.56 6.35
CA ALA A 97 -7.48 3.38 4.99
C ALA A 97 -8.26 2.29 4.23
N LEU A 98 -8.71 1.23 4.91
CA LEU A 98 -9.60 0.23 4.31
C LEU A 98 -11.01 0.78 4.03
N GLU A 99 -11.53 1.68 4.84
CA GLU A 99 -12.79 2.38 4.57
C GLU A 99 -12.68 3.27 3.33
N GLU A 100 -11.64 4.08 3.25
CA GLU A 100 -11.37 4.91 2.06
C GLU A 100 -11.19 4.06 0.79
N LEU A 101 -10.53 2.89 0.90
CA LEU A 101 -10.42 1.95 -0.21
C LEU A 101 -11.78 1.41 -0.63
N GLN A 102 -12.62 1.03 0.32
CA GLN A 102 -13.97 0.51 0.06
C GLN A 102 -14.85 1.53 -0.67
N ASP A 103 -14.85 2.77 -0.21
CA ASP A 103 -15.60 3.87 -0.82
C ASP A 103 -15.09 4.16 -2.24
N ARG A 104 -13.78 4.11 -2.43
CA ARG A 104 -13.15 4.28 -3.74
C ARG A 104 -13.50 3.14 -4.71
N MET A 105 -13.51 1.90 -4.24
CA MET A 105 -13.94 0.75 -5.04
C MET A 105 -15.41 0.87 -5.45
N ALA A 106 -16.28 1.34 -4.56
CA ALA A 106 -17.69 1.58 -4.86
C ALA A 106 -17.88 2.70 -5.91
N SER A 107 -16.96 3.67 -5.98
CA SER A 107 -16.97 4.77 -6.96
C SER A 107 -16.16 4.49 -8.24
N GLY A 108 -15.68 3.27 -8.45
CA GLY A 108 -15.04 2.83 -9.70
C GLY A 108 -13.53 3.05 -9.78
N MET A 109 -12.83 3.25 -8.68
CA MET A 109 -11.36 3.34 -8.62
C MET A 109 -10.74 4.42 -9.53
N SER A 110 -11.43 5.55 -9.73
CA SER A 110 -10.89 6.65 -10.55
C SER A 110 -9.59 7.22 -9.95
N TYR A 111 -8.61 7.54 -10.82
CA TYR A 111 -7.38 8.24 -10.43
C TYR A 111 -7.64 9.71 -10.03
N ASP A 112 -8.69 10.31 -10.53
CA ASP A 112 -9.09 11.70 -10.19
C ASP A 112 -9.75 11.80 -8.81
N HIS A 113 -10.01 10.67 -8.17
CA HIS A 113 -10.58 10.67 -6.83
C HIS A 113 -9.55 11.17 -5.82
N PRO A 114 -9.80 12.29 -5.14
CA PRO A 114 -8.83 12.88 -4.24
C PRO A 114 -8.53 11.98 -3.05
N ALA A 115 -7.26 11.92 -2.66
CA ALA A 115 -6.84 11.15 -1.49
C ALA A 115 -6.90 12.01 -0.22
N PRO A 116 -7.46 11.52 0.88
CA PRO A 116 -7.49 12.26 2.13
C PRO A 116 -6.15 12.22 2.87
N LEU A 117 -5.88 13.29 3.60
CA LEU A 117 -4.83 13.39 4.61
C LEU A 117 -5.45 13.34 6.00
N TYR A 118 -5.00 12.38 6.79
CA TYR A 118 -5.36 12.23 8.20
C TYR A 118 -4.22 12.73 9.08
N ARG A 119 -4.48 13.72 9.91
CA ARG A 119 -3.49 14.25 10.85
C ARG A 119 -4.11 14.85 12.11
N MET A 120 -3.29 15.03 13.15
CA MET A 120 -3.69 15.74 14.35
C MET A 120 -3.45 17.24 14.14
N LEU A 121 -4.52 18.03 14.22
CA LEU A 121 -4.47 19.49 14.20
C LEU A 121 -5.18 20.03 15.44
N HIS A 122 -4.54 20.91 16.23
CA HIS A 122 -5.08 21.50 17.44
C HIS A 122 -5.71 20.46 18.41
N LYS A 123 -5.03 19.33 18.61
CA LYS A 123 -5.48 18.19 19.45
C LYS A 123 -6.73 17.46 18.91
N ARG A 124 -7.16 17.73 17.69
CA ARG A 124 -8.25 17.02 17.01
C ARG A 124 -7.69 16.23 15.83
N PHE A 125 -8.24 15.05 15.62
CA PHE A 125 -7.94 14.26 14.43
C PHE A 125 -8.81 14.80 13.29
N VAL A 126 -8.18 15.23 12.20
CA VAL A 126 -8.84 15.86 11.06
C VAL A 126 -8.58 15.09 9.78
N ARG A 127 -9.56 15.08 8.89
CA ARG A 127 -9.49 14.60 7.53
C ARG A 127 -9.47 15.82 6.60
N GLU A 128 -8.44 15.95 5.81
CA GLU A 128 -8.28 16.96 4.77
C GLU A 128 -8.22 16.28 3.41
N VAL A 129 -8.60 16.98 2.35
CA VAL A 129 -8.46 16.48 0.98
C VAL A 129 -7.14 17.02 0.42
N LEU A 130 -6.34 16.15 -0.19
CA LEU A 130 -5.09 16.50 -0.88
C LEU A 130 -5.35 16.94 -2.31
#